data_3e63ca828ec24a99e54821da3957b555
#
_entry.id   3e63ca828ec24a99e54821da3957b555
#
_cell.length_a   1.000
_cell.length_b   1.000
_cell.length_c   1.000
_cell.angle_alpha   90.00
_cell.angle_beta   90.00
_cell.angle_gamma   90.00
#
_symmetry.space_group_name_H-M   'P 1'
#
loop_
_entity.id
_entity.type
_entity.pdbx_description
1 polymer ?
#
loop_
_entity_poly.entity_id
_entity_poly.type
_entity_poly.pdbx_seq_one_letter_code
_entity_poly.pdbx_strand_id
1 'polypeptide(L)'
;MFDFFIFVLAPIGSIVFLIVIFVNIYRFLRATNAHPWQWLRAKFGYGKYLRDATARLAVPEHDLRRIQPSYREVFVPKKRGGERRLLIPDPPLKALQRRVLRRLLAKLRAHPAAHGFERGRSIVTNALPHGSQSVVIKIDLVDFFTATTAARIDAYFRRIGWNAEAAAILTKICTTEGGLPQGAPTSPRLSNLVNFNMDSRIARFVARRKGQYTRYADDITISFPKDYPRKVRGTIQVVKRIVKRYGYRIHLRGKLQILRRHQQQRVTGLVVNRHAQLPRKIRRWLRAVEHRLKTKGEATLTPKQLAGWRALQAMIAKRAIASQPD
;
A
#
# COMPACT_ATOMS: atom_id res chain seq x y z
N MET A 1 -60.44 12.33 2.60
CA MET A 1 -59.34 12.51 1.59
C MET A 1 -57.96 12.61 2.20
N PHE A 2 -57.84 12.92 3.51
CA PHE A 2 -56.53 13.01 4.19
C PHE A 2 -55.96 11.63 4.61
N ASP A 3 -56.80 10.65 4.93
CA ASP A 3 -56.36 9.33 5.42
C ASP A 3 -55.78 8.42 4.34
N PHE A 4 -56.15 8.64 3.07
CA PHE A 4 -55.60 7.87 1.94
C PHE A 4 -54.17 8.23 1.60
N PHE A 5 -53.76 9.50 1.86
CA PHE A 5 -52.42 9.96 1.62
C PHE A 5 -51.39 9.43 2.65
N ILE A 6 -51.81 9.24 3.90
CA ILE A 6 -50.91 8.73 4.96
C ILE A 6 -50.59 7.26 4.75
N PHE A 7 -51.57 6.45 4.27
CA PHE A 7 -51.38 5.01 4.05
C PHE A 7 -50.49 4.67 2.84
N VAL A 8 -50.39 5.54 1.85
CA VAL A 8 -49.58 5.32 0.63
C VAL A 8 -48.18 5.89 0.78
N LEU A 9 -48.00 7.00 1.52
CA LEU A 9 -46.68 7.66 1.69
C LEU A 9 -45.82 7.01 2.77
N ALA A 10 -46.42 6.38 3.81
CA ALA A 10 -45.67 5.72 4.86
C ALA A 10 -44.81 4.53 4.36
N PRO A 11 -45.30 3.61 3.50
CA PRO A 11 -44.47 2.54 2.95
C PRO A 11 -43.41 3.06 1.96
N ILE A 12 -43.70 4.12 1.19
CA ILE A 12 -42.73 4.71 0.23
C ILE A 12 -41.58 5.37 0.97
N GLY A 13 -41.81 6.12 2.03
CA GLY A 13 -40.79 6.70 2.89
C GLY A 13 -39.87 5.64 3.52
N SER A 14 -40.47 4.53 3.98
CA SER A 14 -39.71 3.40 4.53
C SER A 14 -38.84 2.70 3.47
N ILE A 15 -39.35 2.53 2.25
CA ILE A 15 -38.63 1.93 1.14
C ILE A 15 -37.47 2.84 0.70
N VAL A 16 -37.72 4.13 0.57
CA VAL A 16 -36.64 5.11 0.24
C VAL A 16 -35.57 5.15 1.32
N PHE A 17 -35.96 5.14 2.58
CA PHE A 17 -35.01 5.08 3.72
C PHE A 17 -34.15 3.81 3.69
N LEU A 18 -34.75 2.66 3.44
CA LEU A 18 -34.03 1.38 3.28
C LEU A 18 -33.07 1.41 2.08
N ILE A 19 -33.49 1.97 0.95
CA ILE A 19 -32.64 2.13 -0.24
C ILE A 19 -31.45 3.05 0.07
N VAL A 20 -31.68 4.18 0.75
CA VAL A 20 -30.59 5.09 1.14
C VAL A 20 -29.61 4.43 2.09
N ILE A 21 -30.09 3.67 3.08
CA ILE A 21 -29.25 2.88 3.97
C ILE A 21 -28.45 1.84 3.17
N PHE A 22 -29.12 1.09 2.29
CA PHE A 22 -28.47 0.07 1.47
C PHE A 22 -27.40 0.67 0.54
N VAL A 23 -27.69 1.78 -0.13
CA VAL A 23 -26.73 2.50 -1.00
C VAL A 23 -25.55 3.01 -0.19
N ASN A 24 -25.74 3.57 1.01
CA ASN A 24 -24.64 4.02 1.86
C ASN A 24 -23.81 2.85 2.40
N ILE A 25 -24.45 1.75 2.82
CA ILE A 25 -23.75 0.51 3.20
C ILE A 25 -22.97 -0.04 2.00
N TYR A 26 -23.59 -0.10 0.82
CA TYR A 26 -22.94 -0.56 -0.40
C TYR A 26 -21.73 0.31 -0.79
N ARG A 27 -21.87 1.64 -0.74
CA ARG A 27 -20.78 2.58 -0.97
C ARG A 27 -19.66 2.43 0.06
N PHE A 28 -19.99 2.25 1.33
CA PHE A 28 -19.04 2.01 2.40
C PHE A 28 -18.27 0.70 2.20
N LEU A 29 -18.97 -0.38 1.89
CA LEU A 29 -18.39 -1.70 1.68
C LEU A 29 -17.55 -1.77 0.40
N ARG A 30 -17.97 -1.10 -0.67
CA ARG A 30 -17.18 -0.95 -1.90
C ARG A 30 -15.90 -0.13 -1.65
N ALA A 31 -16.00 0.93 -0.86
CA ALA A 31 -14.85 1.74 -0.46
C ALA A 31 -13.87 0.99 0.45
N THR A 32 -14.34 -0.04 1.18
CA THR A 32 -13.51 -0.86 2.08
C THR A 32 -13.00 -2.15 1.45
N ASN A 33 -13.24 -2.36 0.15
CA ASN A 33 -12.86 -3.58 -0.56
C ASN A 33 -13.56 -4.87 -0.05
N ALA A 34 -14.66 -4.69 0.70
CA ALA A 34 -15.50 -5.78 1.19
C ALA A 34 -16.75 -5.91 0.32
N HIS A 35 -17.04 -7.11 -0.16
CA HIS A 35 -18.28 -7.36 -0.86
C HIS A 35 -19.46 -7.33 0.14
N PRO A 36 -20.56 -6.59 -0.11
CA PRO A 36 -21.68 -6.44 0.85
C PRO A 36 -22.21 -7.77 1.37
N TRP A 37 -22.41 -8.72 0.47
CA TRP A 37 -22.90 -10.06 0.81
C TRP A 37 -21.91 -10.88 1.64
N GLN A 38 -20.60 -10.68 1.46
CA GLN A 38 -19.59 -11.36 2.27
C GLN A 38 -19.57 -10.83 3.71
N TRP A 39 -19.77 -9.53 3.89
CA TRP A 39 -19.88 -8.93 5.23
C TRP A 39 -21.15 -9.41 5.96
N LEU A 40 -22.31 -9.40 5.28
CA LEU A 40 -23.56 -9.93 5.84
C LEU A 40 -23.44 -11.41 6.21
N ARG A 41 -22.91 -12.22 5.30
CA ARG A 41 -22.67 -13.65 5.58
C ARG A 41 -21.73 -13.86 6.77
N ALA A 42 -20.66 -13.07 6.88
CA ALA A 42 -19.75 -13.12 8.03
C ALA A 42 -20.44 -12.73 9.33
N LYS A 43 -21.27 -11.67 9.32
CA LYS A 43 -22.01 -11.18 10.49
C LYS A 43 -23.06 -12.19 10.98
N PHE A 44 -23.67 -12.94 10.08
CA PHE A 44 -24.68 -13.95 10.40
C PHE A 44 -24.14 -15.40 10.42
N GLY A 45 -22.83 -15.59 10.53
CA GLY A 45 -22.21 -16.92 10.57
C GLY A 45 -22.07 -17.64 9.22
N TYR A 46 -22.48 -17.00 8.11
CA TYR A 46 -22.34 -17.55 6.74
C TYR A 46 -21.05 -17.11 6.07
N GLY A 47 -19.93 -17.05 6.81
CA GLY A 47 -18.63 -16.63 6.32
C GLY A 47 -17.84 -17.74 5.61
N LYS A 48 -16.60 -17.42 5.19
CA LYS A 48 -15.61 -18.41 4.76
C LYS A 48 -15.09 -19.15 6.00
N TYR A 49 -15.22 -20.46 6.00
CA TYR A 49 -14.80 -21.33 7.11
C TYR A 49 -13.37 -21.85 6.92
N LEU A 50 -12.86 -22.49 7.95
CA LEU A 50 -11.54 -23.12 7.90
C LEU A 50 -11.43 -24.15 6.76
N ARG A 51 -12.48 -24.96 6.52
CA ARG A 51 -12.56 -25.87 5.37
C ARG A 51 -12.36 -25.19 4.02
N ASP A 52 -12.82 -23.92 3.86
CA ASP A 52 -12.58 -23.16 2.62
C ASP A 52 -11.12 -22.73 2.51
N ALA A 53 -10.45 -22.45 3.63
CA ALA A 53 -9.02 -22.17 3.66
C ALA A 53 -8.21 -23.42 3.32
N THR A 54 -8.54 -24.58 3.91
CA THR A 54 -7.87 -25.87 3.61
C THR A 54 -7.97 -26.22 2.14
N ALA A 55 -9.16 -26.14 1.56
CA ALA A 55 -9.37 -26.40 0.13
C ALA A 55 -8.55 -25.46 -0.76
N ARG A 56 -8.57 -24.16 -0.46
CA ARG A 56 -7.82 -23.16 -1.26
C ARG A 56 -6.31 -23.24 -1.08
N LEU A 57 -5.85 -23.54 0.13
CA LEU A 57 -4.42 -23.62 0.42
C LEU A 57 -3.84 -25.01 0.08
N ALA A 58 -4.70 -26.03 -0.15
CA ALA A 58 -4.33 -27.43 -0.31
C ALA A 58 -3.44 -27.90 0.88
N VAL A 59 -3.97 -27.70 2.10
CA VAL A 59 -3.33 -28.09 3.36
C VAL A 59 -4.42 -28.71 4.23
N PRO A 60 -4.19 -29.90 4.85
CA PRO A 60 -5.12 -30.53 5.75
C PRO A 60 -5.53 -29.62 6.92
N GLU A 61 -6.74 -29.75 7.41
CA GLU A 61 -7.26 -28.89 8.46
C GLU A 61 -6.50 -29.03 9.77
N HIS A 62 -6.14 -30.26 10.14
CA HIS A 62 -5.35 -30.53 11.33
C HIS A 62 -3.99 -29.84 11.30
N ASP A 63 -3.33 -29.77 10.14
CA ASP A 63 -2.05 -29.07 9.98
C ASP A 63 -2.22 -27.56 10.16
N LEU A 64 -3.29 -26.98 9.59
CA LEU A 64 -3.55 -25.55 9.77
C LEU A 64 -3.86 -25.20 11.23
N ARG A 65 -4.59 -26.04 11.96
CA ARG A 65 -4.89 -25.85 13.39
C ARG A 65 -3.63 -25.91 14.26
N ARG A 66 -2.71 -26.84 13.97
CA ARG A 66 -1.49 -27.09 14.74
C ARG A 66 -0.31 -26.23 14.32
N ILE A 67 -0.49 -25.38 13.29
CA ILE A 67 0.66 -24.61 12.77
C ILE A 67 1.33 -23.77 13.86
N GLN A 68 2.64 -23.90 13.93
CA GLN A 68 3.53 -23.07 14.75
C GLN A 68 4.46 -22.30 13.80
N PRO A 69 4.22 -21.01 13.59
CA PRO A 69 5.05 -20.20 12.70
C PRO A 69 6.47 -20.08 13.26
N SER A 70 7.46 -20.45 12.47
CA SER A 70 8.87 -20.34 12.81
C SER A 70 9.59 -19.39 11.86
N TYR A 71 10.49 -18.57 12.41
CA TYR A 71 11.25 -17.55 11.69
C TYR A 71 12.70 -17.53 12.13
N ARG A 72 13.60 -17.35 11.17
CA ARG A 72 15.01 -17.07 11.42
C ARG A 72 15.26 -15.57 11.37
N GLU A 73 16.00 -15.04 12.32
CA GLU A 73 16.45 -13.66 12.31
C GLU A 73 17.68 -13.49 11.42
N VAL A 74 17.69 -12.41 10.64
CA VAL A 74 18.82 -11.98 9.83
C VAL A 74 18.96 -10.48 9.95
N PHE A 75 20.16 -10.00 10.26
CA PHE A 75 20.48 -8.58 10.29
C PHE A 75 21.14 -8.17 8.99
N VAL A 76 20.61 -7.12 8.35
CA VAL A 76 21.11 -6.57 7.09
C VAL A 76 21.51 -5.11 7.29
N PRO A 77 22.75 -4.71 6.92
CA PRO A 77 23.19 -3.34 7.08
C PRO A 77 22.34 -2.35 6.27
N LYS A 78 21.97 -1.22 6.87
CA LYS A 78 21.29 -0.12 6.19
C LYS A 78 22.29 0.78 5.49
N LYS A 79 21.93 1.35 4.34
CA LYS A 79 22.79 2.28 3.56
C LYS A 79 23.25 3.54 4.33
N ARG A 80 22.58 3.92 5.42
CA ARG A 80 22.87 5.12 6.22
C ARG A 80 23.33 4.78 7.65
N GLY A 81 23.84 3.59 7.86
CA GLY A 81 24.24 3.07 9.15
C GLY A 81 23.11 2.36 9.93
N GLY A 82 23.49 1.52 10.88
CA GLY A 82 22.61 0.63 11.63
C GLY A 82 22.18 -0.59 10.83
N GLU A 83 21.41 -1.46 11.48
CA GLU A 83 20.98 -2.73 10.93
C GLU A 83 19.45 -2.79 10.77
N ARG A 84 19.00 -3.64 9.88
CA ARG A 84 17.61 -3.98 9.67
C ARG A 84 17.42 -5.44 10.06
N ARG A 85 16.60 -5.68 11.08
CA ARG A 85 16.18 -7.02 11.49
C ARG A 85 15.15 -7.54 10.49
N LEU A 86 15.44 -8.68 9.89
CA LEU A 86 14.53 -9.42 9.02
C LEU A 86 14.12 -10.70 9.70
N LEU A 87 12.83 -11.00 9.70
CA LEU A 87 12.25 -12.25 10.17
C LEU A 87 11.89 -13.08 8.95
N ILE A 88 12.76 -14.03 8.60
CA ILE A 88 12.61 -14.88 7.42
C ILE A 88 11.87 -16.15 7.83
N PRO A 89 10.66 -16.42 7.31
CA PRO A 89 9.95 -17.65 7.62
C PRO A 89 10.74 -18.88 7.12
N ASP A 90 10.73 -19.96 7.89
CA ASP A 90 11.34 -21.25 7.45
C ASP A 90 10.68 -21.74 6.16
N PRO A 91 11.31 -22.68 5.44
CA PRO A 91 10.84 -23.13 4.14
C PRO A 91 9.38 -23.61 4.12
N PRO A 92 8.87 -24.42 5.07
CA PRO A 92 7.46 -24.83 5.11
C PRO A 92 6.50 -23.64 5.29
N LEU A 93 6.75 -22.78 6.27
CA LEU A 93 5.94 -21.59 6.52
C LEU A 93 5.99 -20.62 5.32
N LYS A 94 7.17 -20.42 4.74
CA LYS A 94 7.34 -19.59 3.54
C LYS A 94 6.54 -20.11 2.36
N ALA A 95 6.51 -21.42 2.16
CA ALA A 95 5.71 -22.06 1.11
C ALA A 95 4.21 -21.85 1.36
N LEU A 96 3.74 -22.00 2.60
CA LEU A 96 2.35 -21.75 2.99
C LEU A 96 1.98 -20.28 2.81
N GLN A 97 2.81 -19.34 3.27
CA GLN A 97 2.59 -17.90 3.06
C GLN A 97 2.52 -17.51 1.59
N ARG A 98 3.32 -18.15 0.72
CA ARG A 98 3.21 -17.99 -0.74
C ARG A 98 1.89 -18.50 -1.30
N ARG A 99 1.33 -19.60 -0.74
CA ARG A 99 -0.02 -20.08 -1.11
C ARG A 99 -1.09 -19.09 -0.66
N VAL A 100 -1.03 -18.59 0.59
CA VAL A 100 -1.91 -17.52 1.09
C VAL A 100 -1.85 -16.31 0.15
N LEU A 101 -0.66 -15.82 -0.17
CA LEU A 101 -0.47 -14.68 -1.07
C LEU A 101 -1.14 -14.91 -2.44
N ARG A 102 -0.88 -16.05 -3.07
CA ARG A 102 -1.37 -16.34 -4.44
C ARG A 102 -2.85 -16.67 -4.48
N ARG A 103 -3.34 -17.49 -3.53
CA ARG A 103 -4.68 -18.07 -3.61
C ARG A 103 -5.74 -17.26 -2.86
N LEU A 104 -5.36 -16.53 -1.80
CA LEU A 104 -6.30 -15.76 -0.99
C LEU A 104 -6.19 -14.25 -1.21
N LEU A 105 -4.97 -13.70 -1.38
CA LEU A 105 -4.75 -12.26 -1.38
C LEU A 105 -4.58 -11.64 -2.78
N ALA A 106 -4.18 -12.41 -3.79
CA ALA A 106 -3.80 -11.89 -5.11
C ALA A 106 -4.92 -11.12 -5.82
N LYS A 107 -6.18 -11.60 -5.70
CA LYS A 107 -7.35 -11.00 -6.35
C LYS A 107 -7.95 -9.81 -5.60
N LEU A 108 -7.53 -9.56 -4.36
CA LEU A 108 -8.00 -8.44 -3.57
C LEU A 108 -7.38 -7.13 -4.09
N ARG A 109 -8.07 -6.01 -3.94
CA ARG A 109 -7.60 -4.72 -4.45
C ARG A 109 -7.09 -3.83 -3.32
N ALA A 110 -5.83 -3.39 -3.43
CA ALA A 110 -5.31 -2.30 -2.60
C ALA A 110 -5.81 -0.94 -3.10
N HIS A 111 -5.64 0.09 -2.29
CA HIS A 111 -6.02 1.45 -2.70
C HIS A 111 -5.16 1.92 -3.89
N PRO A 112 -5.73 2.64 -4.88
CA PRO A 112 -4.97 3.09 -6.06
C PRO A 112 -3.73 3.92 -5.76
N ALA A 113 -3.68 4.63 -4.64
CA ALA A 113 -2.52 5.40 -4.21
C ALA A 113 -1.38 4.53 -3.62
N ALA A 114 -1.61 3.24 -3.33
CA ALA A 114 -0.55 2.32 -2.89
C ALA A 114 0.22 1.80 -4.12
N HIS A 115 1.48 2.20 -4.24
CA HIS A 115 2.34 1.83 -5.38
C HIS A 115 3.40 0.77 -5.05
N GLY A 116 3.86 0.70 -3.79
CA GLY A 116 4.79 -0.33 -3.36
C GLY A 116 4.13 -1.71 -3.36
N PHE A 117 4.86 -2.73 -3.86
CA PHE A 117 4.45 -4.14 -3.81
C PHE A 117 3.18 -4.50 -4.61
N GLU A 118 2.65 -3.61 -5.44
CA GLU A 118 1.48 -3.85 -6.26
C GLU A 118 1.85 -4.19 -7.70
N ARG A 119 1.17 -5.19 -8.27
CA ARG A 119 1.37 -5.58 -9.66
C ARG A 119 1.05 -4.40 -10.60
N GLY A 120 1.90 -4.17 -11.58
CA GLY A 120 1.77 -3.06 -12.54
C GLY A 120 2.12 -1.69 -11.96
N ARG A 121 2.54 -1.62 -10.69
CA ARG A 121 3.04 -0.41 -10.03
C ARG A 121 4.56 -0.45 -9.87
N SER A 122 5.18 0.71 -9.79
CA SER A 122 6.64 0.85 -9.70
C SER A 122 7.02 2.16 -9.03
N ILE A 123 8.32 2.36 -8.80
CA ILE A 123 8.86 3.66 -8.37
C ILE A 123 8.52 4.78 -9.35
N VAL A 124 8.39 4.46 -10.65
CA VAL A 124 8.02 5.43 -11.70
C VAL A 124 6.56 5.83 -11.55
N THR A 125 5.63 4.86 -11.46
CA THR A 125 4.20 5.16 -11.28
C THR A 125 3.93 5.92 -9.98
N ASN A 126 4.75 5.71 -8.95
CA ASN A 126 4.66 6.45 -7.70
C ASN A 126 5.12 7.91 -7.86
N ALA A 127 6.13 8.15 -8.68
CA ALA A 127 6.72 9.48 -8.85
C ALA A 127 5.93 10.37 -9.82
N LEU A 128 5.32 9.81 -10.86
CA LEU A 128 4.65 10.54 -11.94
C LEU A 128 3.61 11.58 -11.47
N PRO A 129 2.68 11.27 -10.53
CA PRO A 129 1.68 12.24 -10.08
C PRO A 129 2.28 13.49 -9.41
N HIS A 130 3.56 13.43 -9.02
CA HIS A 130 4.27 14.49 -8.32
C HIS A 130 5.15 15.35 -9.23
N GLY A 131 5.11 15.12 -10.54
CA GLY A 131 5.81 15.94 -11.53
C GLY A 131 5.32 17.38 -11.56
N SER A 132 6.24 18.33 -11.77
CA SER A 132 5.97 19.79 -11.91
C SER A 132 5.24 20.45 -10.72
N GLN A 133 5.23 19.82 -9.55
CA GLN A 133 4.57 20.38 -8.36
C GLN A 133 5.45 21.44 -7.68
N SER A 134 4.83 22.49 -7.10
CA SER A 134 5.57 23.54 -6.39
C SER A 134 6.15 23.05 -5.06
N VAL A 135 5.48 22.12 -4.40
CA VAL A 135 5.94 21.54 -3.13
C VAL A 135 5.64 20.05 -3.07
N VAL A 136 6.62 19.29 -2.60
CA VAL A 136 6.51 17.84 -2.33
C VAL A 136 6.80 17.60 -0.86
N ILE A 137 5.87 16.94 -0.16
CA ILE A 137 5.97 16.54 1.25
C ILE A 137 6.23 15.04 1.27
N LYS A 138 7.31 14.63 1.94
CA LYS A 138 7.63 13.22 2.18
C LYS A 138 7.51 12.90 3.66
N ILE A 139 6.81 11.84 3.96
CA ILE A 139 6.52 11.38 5.33
C ILE A 139 6.86 9.88 5.38
N ASP A 140 7.70 9.49 6.32
CA ASP A 140 8.11 8.10 6.56
C ASP A 140 7.40 7.59 7.82
N LEU A 141 6.83 6.38 7.73
CA LEU A 141 6.17 5.72 8.86
C LEU A 141 7.16 4.88 9.65
N VAL A 142 7.10 5.00 10.98
CA VAL A 142 7.96 4.23 11.89
C VAL A 142 7.49 2.78 11.91
N ASP A 143 8.43 1.84 11.79
CA ASP A 143 8.20 0.40 11.98
C ASP A 143 6.97 -0.13 11.24
N PHE A 144 6.79 0.30 9.99
CA PHE A 144 5.57 0.13 9.19
C PHE A 144 5.00 -1.29 9.22
N PHE A 145 5.84 -2.32 9.05
CA PHE A 145 5.36 -3.70 9.05
C PHE A 145 4.96 -4.15 10.44
N THR A 146 5.82 -4.00 11.45
CA THR A 146 5.53 -4.44 12.83
C THR A 146 4.42 -3.62 13.48
N ALA A 147 4.29 -2.33 13.13
CA ALA A 147 3.17 -1.49 13.54
C ALA A 147 1.83 -1.86 12.85
N THR A 148 1.87 -2.69 11.80
CA THR A 148 0.65 -3.32 11.24
C THR A 148 0.32 -4.54 12.07
N THR A 149 -0.43 -4.35 13.15
CA THR A 149 -0.65 -5.36 14.21
C THR A 149 -1.46 -6.57 13.75
N ALA A 150 -1.25 -7.71 14.43
CA ALA A 150 -2.00 -8.95 14.22
C ALA A 150 -3.51 -8.72 14.39
N ALA A 151 -3.94 -7.90 15.35
CA ALA A 151 -5.34 -7.55 15.54
C ALA A 151 -5.94 -6.86 14.30
N ARG A 152 -5.20 -6.00 13.62
CA ARG A 152 -5.63 -5.37 12.35
C ARG A 152 -5.70 -6.37 11.21
N ILE A 153 -4.82 -7.37 11.19
CA ILE A 153 -4.83 -8.46 10.19
C ILE A 153 -6.03 -9.36 10.42
N ASP A 154 -6.32 -9.76 11.66
CA ASP A 154 -7.51 -10.54 12.01
C ASP A 154 -8.80 -9.80 11.62
N ALA A 155 -8.93 -8.54 12.03
CA ALA A 155 -10.06 -7.70 11.66
C ALA A 155 -10.21 -7.56 10.13
N TYR A 156 -9.10 -7.52 9.38
CA TYR A 156 -9.14 -7.52 7.92
C TYR A 156 -9.66 -8.84 7.36
N PHE A 157 -9.16 -9.99 7.83
CA PHE A 157 -9.64 -11.30 7.37
C PHE A 157 -11.14 -11.48 7.66
N ARG A 158 -11.59 -11.11 8.86
CA ARG A 158 -13.03 -11.12 9.20
C ARG A 158 -13.84 -10.21 8.27
N ARG A 159 -13.35 -9.01 8.00
CA ARG A 159 -14.02 -8.04 7.11
C ARG A 159 -14.21 -8.56 5.69
N ILE A 160 -13.26 -9.33 5.17
CA ILE A 160 -13.39 -9.94 3.83
C ILE A 160 -14.14 -11.28 3.84
N GLY A 161 -14.77 -11.63 4.97
CA GLY A 161 -15.74 -12.69 5.10
C GLY A 161 -15.25 -13.99 5.75
N TRP A 162 -14.01 -14.07 6.25
CA TRP A 162 -13.56 -15.23 7.01
C TRP A 162 -14.22 -15.28 8.40
N ASN A 163 -14.64 -16.47 8.85
CA ASN A 163 -15.13 -16.65 10.22
C ASN A 163 -13.98 -16.45 11.25
N ALA A 164 -14.34 -16.38 12.51
CA ALA A 164 -13.39 -16.09 13.60
C ALA A 164 -12.19 -17.04 13.62
N GLU A 165 -12.47 -18.32 13.52
CA GLU A 165 -11.44 -19.38 13.58
C GLU A 165 -10.48 -19.30 12.39
N ALA A 166 -11.00 -19.26 11.16
CA ALA A 166 -10.16 -19.16 9.96
C ALA A 166 -9.37 -17.85 9.93
N ALA A 167 -9.97 -16.73 10.35
CA ALA A 167 -9.28 -15.45 10.44
C ALA A 167 -8.12 -15.51 11.43
N ALA A 168 -8.32 -16.11 12.62
CA ALA A 168 -7.26 -16.26 13.62
C ALA A 168 -6.09 -17.13 13.10
N ILE A 169 -6.39 -18.26 12.45
CA ILE A 169 -5.36 -19.14 11.87
C ILE A 169 -4.61 -18.44 10.74
N LEU A 170 -5.30 -17.76 9.81
CA LEU A 170 -4.68 -17.01 8.72
C LEU A 170 -3.81 -15.87 9.26
N THR A 171 -4.25 -15.23 10.34
CA THR A 171 -3.47 -14.21 11.05
C THR A 171 -2.21 -14.80 11.65
N LYS A 172 -2.32 -15.91 12.37
CA LYS A 172 -1.17 -16.64 12.95
C LYS A 172 -0.13 -17.00 11.90
N ILE A 173 -0.56 -17.48 10.71
CA ILE A 173 0.33 -17.80 9.58
C ILE A 173 1.08 -16.56 9.06
N CYS A 174 0.46 -15.38 9.09
CA CYS A 174 0.97 -14.17 8.45
C CYS A 174 1.68 -13.21 9.39
N THR A 175 1.61 -13.42 10.71
CA THR A 175 2.15 -12.50 11.73
C THR A 175 3.09 -13.22 12.69
N THR A 176 3.96 -12.45 13.32
CA THR A 176 4.79 -12.86 14.44
C THR A 176 5.05 -11.65 15.34
N GLU A 177 5.34 -11.85 16.61
CA GLU A 177 5.60 -10.77 17.57
C GLU A 177 4.52 -9.67 17.57
N GLY A 178 3.25 -10.06 17.36
CA GLY A 178 2.12 -9.15 17.37
C GLY A 178 1.92 -8.30 16.13
N GLY A 179 2.74 -8.45 15.05
CA GLY A 179 2.65 -7.67 13.83
C GLY A 179 3.10 -8.41 12.57
N LEU A 180 3.13 -7.69 11.44
CA LEU A 180 3.67 -8.25 10.19
C LEU A 180 5.20 -8.35 10.26
N PRO A 181 5.79 -9.53 9.98
CA PRO A 181 7.24 -9.67 9.94
C PRO A 181 7.84 -8.99 8.71
N GLN A 182 8.97 -8.30 8.90
CA GLN A 182 9.75 -7.79 7.79
C GLN A 182 10.60 -8.93 7.20
N GLY A 183 10.18 -9.47 6.05
CA GLY A 183 10.84 -10.60 5.36
C GLY A 183 9.87 -11.69 4.92
N ALA A 184 8.63 -11.70 5.42
CA ALA A 184 7.63 -12.67 5.00
C ALA A 184 6.98 -12.30 3.65
N PRO A 185 6.65 -13.28 2.81
CA PRO A 185 6.04 -13.06 1.49
C PRO A 185 4.68 -12.34 1.55
N THR A 186 3.91 -12.53 2.62
CA THR A 186 2.56 -11.98 2.78
C THR A 186 2.54 -10.53 3.27
N SER A 187 3.57 -10.11 4.02
CA SER A 187 3.61 -8.81 4.70
C SER A 187 3.44 -7.62 3.76
N PRO A 188 4.11 -7.56 2.59
CA PRO A 188 3.96 -6.44 1.66
C PRO A 188 2.53 -6.28 1.17
N ARG A 189 1.88 -7.38 0.79
CA ARG A 189 0.52 -7.38 0.27
C ARG A 189 -0.50 -7.04 1.35
N LEU A 190 -0.40 -7.69 2.52
CA LEU A 190 -1.30 -7.44 3.64
C LEU A 190 -1.21 -6.00 4.14
N SER A 191 0.00 -5.42 4.22
CA SER A 191 0.17 -4.03 4.62
C SER A 191 -0.58 -3.05 3.71
N ASN A 192 -0.65 -3.31 2.41
CA ASN A 192 -1.43 -2.49 1.50
C ASN A 192 -2.94 -2.68 1.67
N LEU A 193 -3.39 -3.93 1.77
CA LEU A 193 -4.81 -4.28 1.89
C LEU A 193 -5.43 -3.72 3.18
N VAL A 194 -4.74 -3.87 4.31
CA VAL A 194 -5.21 -3.39 5.63
C VAL A 194 -5.25 -1.87 5.69
N ASN A 195 -4.36 -1.20 4.97
CA ASN A 195 -4.27 0.26 4.93
C ASN A 195 -5.19 0.93 3.89
N PHE A 196 -6.05 0.18 3.18
CA PHE A 196 -6.96 0.75 2.19
C PHE A 196 -7.73 1.96 2.71
N ASN A 197 -8.32 1.87 3.90
CA ASN A 197 -9.11 2.96 4.49
C ASN A 197 -8.24 4.14 4.92
N MET A 198 -7.03 3.91 5.40
CA MET A 198 -6.07 4.96 5.71
C MET A 198 -5.72 5.74 4.44
N ASP A 199 -5.33 5.03 3.37
CA ASP A 199 -5.00 5.62 2.08
C ASP A 199 -6.19 6.40 1.50
N SER A 200 -7.40 5.84 1.57
CA SER A 200 -8.64 6.50 1.10
C SER A 200 -8.92 7.81 1.84
N ARG A 201 -8.70 7.86 3.16
CA ARG A 201 -8.90 9.08 3.95
C ARG A 201 -7.88 10.15 3.59
N ILE A 202 -6.60 9.76 3.47
CA ILE A 202 -5.53 10.71 3.10
C ILE A 202 -5.75 11.20 1.67
N ALA A 203 -6.00 10.30 0.72
CA ALA A 203 -6.22 10.64 -0.69
C ALA A 203 -7.38 11.63 -0.85
N ARG A 204 -8.54 11.37 -0.22
CA ARG A 204 -9.69 12.28 -0.23
C ARG A 204 -9.38 13.65 0.35
N PHE A 205 -8.69 13.69 1.49
CA PHE A 205 -8.31 14.94 2.13
C PHE A 205 -7.37 15.78 1.24
N VAL A 206 -6.38 15.12 0.61
CA VAL A 206 -5.40 15.77 -0.27
C VAL A 206 -6.05 16.23 -1.57
N ALA A 207 -6.91 15.40 -2.18
CA ALA A 207 -7.61 15.71 -3.43
C ALA A 207 -8.54 16.94 -3.29
N ARG A 208 -9.29 17.07 -2.18
CA ARG A 208 -10.10 18.27 -1.87
C ARG A 208 -9.28 19.55 -1.83
N ARG A 209 -7.97 19.44 -1.64
CA ARG A 209 -7.01 20.55 -1.64
C ARG A 209 -6.22 20.67 -2.94
N LYS A 210 -6.70 20.03 -4.01
CA LYS A 210 -6.03 20.01 -5.32
C LYS A 210 -4.58 19.51 -5.22
N GLY A 211 -4.32 18.50 -4.40
CA GLY A 211 -3.02 17.85 -4.22
C GLY A 211 -3.02 16.42 -4.74
N GLN A 212 -1.82 15.84 -4.85
CA GLN A 212 -1.58 14.46 -5.21
C GLN A 212 -1.09 13.68 -4.00
N TYR A 213 -1.52 12.43 -3.87
CA TYR A 213 -1.13 11.53 -2.81
C TYR A 213 -0.75 10.16 -3.37
N THR A 214 0.41 9.67 -2.99
CA THR A 214 0.83 8.29 -3.22
C THR A 214 1.53 7.72 -1.99
N ARG A 215 1.57 6.38 -1.89
CA ARG A 215 2.32 5.68 -0.87
C ARG A 215 3.13 4.53 -1.47
N TYR A 216 4.40 4.46 -1.12
CA TYR A 216 5.28 3.36 -1.48
C TYR A 216 5.81 2.71 -0.21
N ALA A 217 5.17 1.61 0.22
CA ALA A 217 5.39 0.98 1.53
C ALA A 217 5.13 1.96 2.69
N ASP A 218 6.16 2.29 3.44
CA ASP A 218 6.23 3.24 4.55
C ASP A 218 6.37 4.71 4.11
N ASP A 219 6.81 4.95 2.85
CA ASP A 219 6.99 6.29 2.30
C ASP A 219 5.66 6.86 1.77
N ILE A 220 5.12 7.86 2.44
CA ILE A 220 4.00 8.69 1.99
C ILE A 220 4.54 9.91 1.24
N THR A 221 4.02 10.16 0.06
CA THR A 221 4.33 11.37 -0.73
C THR A 221 3.05 12.16 -1.01
N ILE A 222 3.10 13.47 -0.73
CA ILE A 222 2.02 14.41 -1.00
C ILE A 222 2.61 15.60 -1.74
N SER A 223 1.91 16.12 -2.76
CA SER A 223 2.38 17.31 -3.46
C SER A 223 1.24 18.26 -3.81
N PHE A 224 1.59 19.53 -4.01
CA PHE A 224 0.66 20.58 -4.37
C PHE A 224 1.20 21.45 -5.50
N PRO A 225 0.33 21.93 -6.42
CA PRO A 225 0.71 22.80 -7.54
C PRO A 225 1.09 24.22 -7.08
N LYS A 226 0.67 24.64 -5.89
CA LYS A 226 1.02 25.92 -5.28
C LYS A 226 1.56 25.69 -3.86
N ASP A 227 2.64 26.41 -3.51
CA ASP A 227 3.25 26.33 -2.18
C ASP A 227 2.62 27.37 -1.24
N TYR A 228 1.73 26.91 -0.38
CA TYR A 228 1.16 27.71 0.71
C TYR A 228 1.62 27.13 2.05
N PRO A 229 2.53 27.78 2.79
CA PRO A 229 3.12 27.23 4.03
C PRO A 229 2.10 26.79 5.08
N ARG A 230 0.99 27.55 5.25
CA ARG A 230 -0.10 27.19 6.18
C ARG A 230 -0.82 25.91 5.73
N LYS A 231 -1.06 25.75 4.42
CA LYS A 231 -1.67 24.55 3.83
C LYS A 231 -0.78 23.31 4.01
N VAL A 232 0.52 23.45 3.77
CA VAL A 232 1.52 22.39 3.95
C VAL A 232 1.54 21.94 5.41
N ARG A 233 1.68 22.86 6.38
CA ARG A 233 1.68 22.55 7.81
C ARG A 233 0.36 21.88 8.25
N GLY A 234 -0.78 22.42 7.85
CA GLY A 234 -2.09 21.84 8.15
C GLY A 234 -2.27 20.45 7.56
N THR A 235 -1.72 20.19 6.36
CA THR A 235 -1.74 18.85 5.74
C THR A 235 -0.95 17.84 6.56
N ILE A 236 0.26 18.19 6.98
CA ILE A 236 1.11 17.31 7.82
C ILE A 236 0.37 16.97 9.13
N GLN A 237 -0.26 17.94 9.78
CA GLN A 237 -0.99 17.72 11.03
C GLN A 237 -2.20 16.77 10.85
N VAL A 238 -2.96 16.94 9.77
CA VAL A 238 -4.10 16.06 9.48
C VAL A 238 -3.62 14.66 9.14
N VAL A 239 -2.59 14.51 8.31
CA VAL A 239 -2.02 13.20 7.96
C VAL A 239 -1.48 12.51 9.22
N LYS A 240 -0.76 13.24 10.09
CA LYS A 240 -0.29 12.72 11.39
C LYS A 240 -1.44 12.16 12.23
N ARG A 241 -2.58 12.89 12.32
CA ARG A 241 -3.78 12.42 13.03
C ARG A 241 -4.39 11.18 12.37
N ILE A 242 -4.47 11.16 11.04
CA ILE A 242 -5.00 10.00 10.31
C ILE A 242 -4.13 8.78 10.58
N VAL A 243 -2.82 8.82 10.32
CA VAL A 243 -1.94 7.66 10.49
C VAL A 243 -1.91 7.17 11.94
N LYS A 244 -1.97 8.10 12.93
CA LYS A 244 -2.06 7.74 14.35
C LYS A 244 -3.30 6.89 14.68
N ARG A 245 -4.47 7.19 14.07
CA ARG A 245 -5.71 6.39 14.22
C ARG A 245 -5.57 4.96 13.69
N TYR A 246 -4.61 4.72 12.78
CA TYR A 246 -4.30 3.40 12.22
C TYR A 246 -3.08 2.75 12.92
N GLY A 247 -2.67 3.27 14.08
CA GLY A 247 -1.59 2.68 14.89
C GLY A 247 -0.18 3.04 14.42
N TYR A 248 -0.02 3.99 13.47
CA TYR A 248 1.30 4.39 12.99
C TYR A 248 1.81 5.67 13.62
N ARG A 249 3.13 5.80 13.66
CA ARG A 249 3.85 7.02 14.01
C ARG A 249 4.64 7.52 12.82
N ILE A 250 4.83 8.84 12.72
CA ILE A 250 5.63 9.48 11.68
C ILE A 250 7.03 9.72 12.22
N HIS A 251 8.06 9.45 11.41
CA HIS A 251 9.41 9.92 11.68
C HIS A 251 9.47 11.44 11.52
N LEU A 252 9.54 12.17 12.63
CA LEU A 252 9.58 13.64 12.61
C LEU A 252 11.00 14.17 12.37
N ARG A 253 12.03 13.52 12.95
CA ARG A 253 13.44 13.95 12.83
C ARG A 253 14.10 13.31 11.60
N GLY A 254 14.61 14.15 10.69
CA GLY A 254 15.45 13.74 9.56
C GLY A 254 14.74 13.04 8.39
N LYS A 255 13.47 12.62 8.52
CA LYS A 255 12.74 11.90 7.46
C LYS A 255 11.48 12.62 6.97
N LEU A 256 10.90 13.53 7.76
CA LEU A 256 9.89 14.46 7.25
C LEU A 256 10.59 15.53 6.42
N GLN A 257 10.30 15.57 5.11
CA GLN A 257 10.90 16.50 4.18
C GLN A 257 9.82 17.33 3.48
N ILE A 258 10.07 18.63 3.37
CA ILE A 258 9.23 19.56 2.59
C ILE A 258 10.16 20.12 1.49
N LEU A 259 10.01 19.60 0.28
CA LEU A 259 10.86 19.94 -0.85
C LEU A 259 10.15 20.94 -1.75
N ARG A 260 10.66 22.15 -1.84
CA ARG A 260 10.14 23.23 -2.67
C ARG A 260 10.74 23.20 -4.07
N ARG A 261 10.14 23.92 -5.03
CA ARG A 261 10.53 23.88 -6.45
C ARG A 261 11.99 24.26 -6.73
N HIS A 262 12.58 25.13 -5.93
CA HIS A 262 13.99 25.51 -6.03
C HIS A 262 14.96 24.41 -5.52
N GLN A 263 14.45 23.45 -4.75
CA GLN A 263 15.19 22.30 -4.25
C GLN A 263 15.00 21.11 -5.17
N GLN A 264 15.89 20.10 -5.08
CA GLN A 264 15.71 18.86 -5.79
C GLN A 264 14.60 18.03 -5.16
N GLN A 265 13.43 17.97 -5.80
CA GLN A 265 12.31 17.15 -5.38
C GLN A 265 12.53 15.69 -5.79
N ARG A 266 12.64 14.80 -4.81
CA ARG A 266 12.86 13.36 -5.04
C ARG A 266 11.70 12.53 -4.51
N VAL A 267 11.15 11.65 -5.36
CA VAL A 267 10.12 10.67 -5.01
C VAL A 267 10.60 9.29 -5.43
N THR A 268 10.66 8.33 -4.51
CA THR A 268 11.15 6.95 -4.75
C THR A 268 12.45 6.90 -5.58
N GLY A 269 13.38 7.83 -5.32
CA GLY A 269 14.68 7.91 -5.99
C GLY A 269 14.71 8.70 -7.30
N LEU A 270 13.55 9.05 -7.88
CA LEU A 270 13.45 9.86 -9.10
C LEU A 270 13.30 11.34 -8.77
N VAL A 271 13.82 12.21 -9.63
CA VAL A 271 13.65 13.66 -9.56
C VAL A 271 12.36 14.03 -10.30
N VAL A 272 11.51 14.87 -9.67
CA VAL A 272 10.17 15.21 -10.19
C VAL A 272 9.96 16.73 -10.38
N ASN A 273 11.00 17.55 -10.34
CA ASN A 273 10.89 19.02 -10.47
C ASN A 273 10.16 19.48 -11.76
N ARG A 274 10.29 18.73 -12.85
CA ARG A 274 9.56 18.91 -14.12
C ARG A 274 8.79 17.65 -14.43
N HIS A 275 9.43 16.64 -14.95
CA HIS A 275 8.93 15.29 -15.18
C HIS A 275 9.76 14.29 -14.37
N ALA A 276 9.25 13.07 -14.20
CA ALA A 276 10.01 12.03 -13.50
C ALA A 276 11.25 11.64 -14.31
N GLN A 277 12.43 11.69 -13.67
CA GLN A 277 13.72 11.38 -14.31
C GLN A 277 14.74 10.87 -13.30
N LEU A 278 15.77 10.19 -13.77
CA LEU A 278 16.91 9.83 -12.93
C LEU A 278 17.67 11.08 -12.46
N PRO A 279 18.22 11.09 -11.22
CA PRO A 279 19.09 12.16 -10.75
C PRO A 279 20.26 12.42 -11.71
N ARG A 280 20.65 13.70 -11.86
CA ARG A 280 21.74 14.10 -12.78
C ARG A 280 23.02 13.29 -12.57
N LYS A 281 23.40 13.02 -11.30
CA LYS A 281 24.58 12.20 -10.97
C LYS A 281 24.49 10.80 -11.58
N ILE A 282 23.34 10.15 -11.46
CA ILE A 282 23.12 8.80 -12.01
C ILE A 282 23.14 8.83 -13.55
N ARG A 283 22.50 9.82 -14.17
CA ARG A 283 22.51 9.96 -15.65
C ARG A 283 23.93 10.19 -16.20
N ARG A 284 24.73 11.01 -15.52
CA ARG A 284 26.13 11.23 -15.88
C ARG A 284 26.96 9.96 -15.75
N TRP A 285 26.81 9.27 -14.61
CA TRP A 285 27.50 8.02 -14.35
C TRP A 285 27.14 6.93 -15.39
N LEU A 286 25.86 6.75 -15.72
CA LEU A 286 25.46 5.79 -16.75
C LEU A 286 26.06 6.10 -18.11
N ARG A 287 26.10 7.36 -18.54
CA ARG A 287 26.76 7.76 -19.80
C ARG A 287 28.27 7.45 -19.78
N ALA A 288 28.94 7.69 -18.66
CA ALA A 288 30.36 7.36 -18.53
C ALA A 288 30.61 5.84 -18.57
N VAL A 289 29.71 5.04 -17.95
CA VAL A 289 29.76 3.56 -18.03
C VAL A 289 29.57 3.09 -19.48
N GLU A 290 28.59 3.61 -20.18
CA GLU A 290 28.32 3.26 -21.58
C GLU A 290 29.44 3.69 -22.52
N HIS A 291 30.02 4.84 -22.28
CA HIS A 291 31.18 5.31 -23.04
C HIS A 291 32.41 4.39 -22.86
N ARG A 292 32.73 4.03 -21.60
CA ARG A 292 33.84 3.10 -21.31
C ARG A 292 33.65 1.74 -21.96
N LEU A 293 32.39 1.23 -21.89
CA LEU A 293 32.07 -0.05 -22.54
C LEU A 293 32.31 -0.02 -24.05
N LYS A 294 31.98 1.11 -24.72
CA LYS A 294 32.18 1.29 -26.16
C LYS A 294 33.65 1.46 -26.52
N THR A 295 34.41 2.18 -25.70
CA THR A 295 35.81 2.56 -26.06
C THR A 295 36.85 1.55 -25.57
N LYS A 296 36.62 0.91 -24.42
CA LYS A 296 37.61 0.03 -23.78
C LYS A 296 37.13 -1.43 -23.66
N GLY A 297 35.89 -1.74 -24.07
CA GLY A 297 35.30 -3.06 -23.88
C GLY A 297 34.97 -3.43 -22.41
N GLU A 298 35.33 -2.58 -21.46
CA GLU A 298 35.19 -2.83 -20.03
C GLU A 298 34.25 -1.79 -19.41
N ALA A 299 33.43 -2.23 -18.46
CA ALA A 299 32.54 -1.37 -17.70
C ALA A 299 32.45 -1.80 -16.21
N THR A 300 32.23 -0.82 -15.35
CA THR A 300 32.00 -1.05 -13.90
C THR A 300 30.68 -1.77 -13.59
N LEU A 301 29.82 -1.93 -14.58
CA LEU A 301 28.56 -2.68 -14.50
C LEU A 301 28.62 -3.93 -15.36
N THR A 302 28.07 -5.01 -14.85
CA THR A 302 27.83 -6.20 -15.67
C THR A 302 26.78 -5.89 -16.76
N PRO A 303 26.77 -6.63 -17.89
CA PRO A 303 25.75 -6.45 -18.95
C PRO A 303 24.31 -6.52 -18.41
N LYS A 304 24.04 -7.43 -17.47
CA LYS A 304 22.71 -7.56 -16.82
C LYS A 304 22.36 -6.31 -15.99
N GLN A 305 23.29 -5.74 -15.25
CA GLN A 305 23.08 -4.53 -14.49
C GLN A 305 22.82 -3.32 -15.40
N LEU A 306 23.58 -3.19 -16.48
CA LEU A 306 23.40 -2.11 -17.45
C LEU A 306 22.04 -2.24 -18.16
N ALA A 307 21.62 -3.46 -18.56
CA ALA A 307 20.31 -3.73 -19.11
C ALA A 307 19.18 -3.34 -18.15
N GLY A 308 19.34 -3.60 -16.85
CA GLY A 308 18.39 -3.17 -15.82
C GLY A 308 18.24 -1.65 -15.73
N TRP A 309 19.35 -0.91 -15.81
CA TRP A 309 19.31 0.56 -15.85
C TRP A 309 18.67 1.11 -17.12
N ARG A 310 18.96 0.53 -18.27
CA ARG A 310 18.33 0.88 -19.58
C ARG A 310 16.83 0.61 -19.55
N ALA A 311 16.39 -0.52 -19.01
CA ALA A 311 14.99 -0.84 -18.83
C ALA A 311 14.27 0.18 -17.96
N LEU A 312 14.90 0.63 -16.86
CA LEU A 312 14.34 1.68 -16.01
C LEU A 312 14.25 3.03 -16.77
N GLN A 313 15.26 3.41 -17.54
CA GLN A 313 15.23 4.63 -18.35
C GLN A 313 14.11 4.57 -19.40
N ALA A 314 13.96 3.44 -20.11
CA ALA A 314 12.90 3.22 -21.08
C ALA A 314 11.50 3.28 -20.44
N MET A 315 11.33 2.68 -19.24
CA MET A 315 10.07 2.75 -18.49
C MET A 315 9.74 4.19 -18.07
N ILE A 316 10.72 4.99 -17.67
CA ILE A 316 10.52 6.41 -17.33
C ILE A 316 10.09 7.18 -18.57
N ALA A 317 10.77 7.03 -19.70
CA ALA A 317 10.47 7.72 -20.96
C ALA A 317 9.07 7.36 -21.48
N LYS A 318 8.75 6.07 -21.60
CA LYS A 318 7.45 5.60 -22.06
C LYS A 318 6.29 6.17 -21.26
N ARG A 319 6.44 6.25 -19.94
CA ARG A 319 5.36 6.75 -19.07
C ARG A 319 5.32 8.27 -18.97
N ALA A 320 6.44 8.97 -19.21
CA ALA A 320 6.46 10.42 -19.29
C ALA A 320 5.66 10.91 -20.51
N ILE A 321 5.78 10.22 -21.65
CA ILE A 321 5.02 10.50 -22.87
C ILE A 321 3.52 10.26 -22.63
N ALA A 322 3.14 9.15 -22.03
CA ALA A 322 1.75 8.79 -21.76
C ALA A 322 1.06 9.70 -20.70
N SER A 323 1.78 10.57 -20.01
CA SER A 323 1.27 11.49 -18.99
C SER A 323 1.23 12.95 -19.44
N GLN A 324 1.61 13.26 -20.67
CA GLN A 324 1.38 14.58 -21.28
C GLN A 324 -0.07 14.62 -21.73
N PRO A 325 -0.90 15.59 -21.26
CA PRO A 325 -2.19 15.83 -21.88
C PRO A 325 -1.96 16.36 -23.31
N ASP A 326 -2.77 15.90 -24.22
CA ASP A 326 -2.90 16.46 -25.56
C ASP A 326 -3.29 17.94 -25.50
#